data_5a0bcdf9d64d41cc5bd9557e77bc3488
#
_entry.id   5a0bcdf9d64d41cc5bd9557e77bc3488
#
_cell.length_a   1.000
_cell.length_b   1.000
_cell.length_c   1.000
_cell.angle_alpha   90.00
_cell.angle_beta   90.00
_cell.angle_gamma   90.00
#
_symmetry.space_group_name_H-M   'P 1'
#
loop_
_entity.id
_entity.type
_entity.pdbx_description
1 polymer ?
#
loop_
_entity_poly.entity_id
_entity_poly.type
_entity_poly.pdbx_seq_one_letter_code
_entity_poly.pdbx_strand_id
1 'polypeptide(L)'
;MRFRLSTSRKPHARAAEAGFTLAEVLAAMMFMAIVIPVAVDGLRIASAAGELATRKAEAARVAERELNEIAVTSVGGVTAQAGTIQEGGHDYHWTLRSELWPQDSMQLLTVDVTFVVRDRTYPTRLSTLVNLVNLQMQ
;
A
#
# COMPACT_ATOMS: atom_id res chain seq x y z
N MET A 1 -17.79 -67.77 -57.54
CA MET A 1 -16.98 -66.77 -56.86
C MET A 1 -17.85 -66.05 -55.87
N ARG A 2 -17.70 -66.31 -54.54
CA ARG A 2 -18.50 -65.69 -53.50
C ARG A 2 -17.55 -64.82 -52.66
N PHE A 3 -17.71 -63.48 -52.74
CA PHE A 3 -17.00 -62.54 -51.90
C PHE A 3 -17.69 -62.51 -50.55
N ARG A 4 -16.95 -62.91 -49.46
CA ARG A 4 -17.33 -62.64 -48.06
C ARG A 4 -16.80 -61.29 -47.64
N LEU A 5 -17.69 -60.34 -47.44
CA LEU A 5 -17.37 -59.08 -46.81
C LEU A 5 -17.28 -59.35 -45.24
N SER A 6 -16.05 -59.28 -44.72
CA SER A 6 -15.78 -59.31 -43.29
C SER A 6 -15.99 -57.91 -42.71
N THR A 7 -17.10 -57.71 -42.03
CA THR A 7 -17.33 -56.50 -41.26
C THR A 7 -16.57 -56.61 -39.94
N SER A 8 -15.41 -55.99 -39.89
CA SER A 8 -14.65 -55.78 -38.65
C SER A 8 -15.40 -54.76 -37.78
N ARG A 9 -16.11 -55.23 -36.75
CA ARG A 9 -16.63 -54.38 -35.67
C ARG A 9 -15.44 -53.99 -34.79
N LYS A 10 -15.09 -52.70 -34.87
CA LYS A 10 -14.20 -52.07 -33.88
C LYS A 10 -14.89 -52.15 -32.53
N PRO A 11 -14.21 -52.65 -31.47
CA PRO A 11 -14.75 -52.56 -30.11
C PRO A 11 -14.73 -51.06 -29.72
N HIS A 12 -15.90 -50.50 -29.42
CA HIS A 12 -16.00 -49.24 -28.72
C HIS A 12 -15.34 -49.42 -27.37
N ALA A 13 -14.17 -48.85 -27.18
CA ALA A 13 -13.59 -48.68 -25.87
C ALA A 13 -14.58 -47.84 -25.04
N ARG A 14 -15.30 -48.49 -24.16
CA ARG A 14 -16.03 -47.78 -23.11
C ARG A 14 -14.98 -46.99 -22.31
N ALA A 15 -15.00 -45.65 -22.49
CA ALA A 15 -14.32 -44.77 -21.58
C ALA A 15 -14.82 -45.17 -20.18
N ALA A 16 -13.91 -45.69 -19.37
CA ALA A 16 -14.21 -45.96 -17.95
C ALA A 16 -14.59 -44.61 -17.35
N GLU A 17 -15.86 -44.44 -17.02
CA GLU A 17 -16.31 -43.35 -16.14
C GLU A 17 -15.61 -43.56 -14.81
N ALA A 18 -14.47 -42.89 -14.61
CA ALA A 18 -13.77 -42.88 -13.36
C ALA A 18 -14.63 -42.07 -12.39
N GLY A 19 -15.50 -42.75 -11.63
CA GLY A 19 -16.20 -42.16 -10.50
C GLY A 19 -15.18 -41.73 -9.46
N PHE A 20 -15.38 -40.56 -8.86
CA PHE A 20 -14.55 -40.10 -7.74
C PHE A 20 -14.60 -41.12 -6.59
N THR A 21 -13.44 -41.50 -6.09
CA THR A 21 -13.33 -42.37 -4.93
C THR A 21 -13.53 -41.56 -3.65
N LEU A 22 -14.10 -42.20 -2.61
CA LEU A 22 -14.24 -41.56 -1.30
C LEU A 22 -12.91 -41.03 -0.75
N ALA A 23 -11.81 -41.72 -1.06
CA ALA A 23 -10.45 -41.33 -0.66
C ALA A 23 -10.01 -40.02 -1.35
N GLU A 24 -10.37 -39.82 -2.61
CA GLU A 24 -10.08 -38.53 -3.33
C GLU A 24 -10.83 -37.35 -2.73
N VAL A 25 -12.10 -37.55 -2.36
CA VAL A 25 -12.92 -36.51 -1.72
C VAL A 25 -12.33 -36.15 -0.35
N LEU A 26 -11.94 -37.15 0.45
CA LEU A 26 -11.30 -36.93 1.74
C LEU A 26 -9.94 -36.21 1.60
N ALA A 27 -9.13 -36.61 0.63
CA ALA A 27 -7.86 -35.93 0.35
C ALA A 27 -8.09 -34.48 -0.08
N ALA A 28 -9.06 -34.20 -0.95
CA ALA A 28 -9.41 -32.85 -1.37
C ALA A 28 -9.87 -31.97 -0.18
N MET A 29 -10.70 -32.53 0.71
CA MET A 29 -11.12 -31.82 1.93
C MET A 29 -9.94 -31.52 2.86
N MET A 30 -9.00 -32.46 3.00
CA MET A 30 -7.80 -32.27 3.81
C MET A 30 -6.91 -31.16 3.24
N PHE A 31 -6.74 -31.11 1.92
CA PHE A 31 -6.02 -30.00 1.25
C PHE A 31 -6.72 -28.67 1.46
N MET A 32 -8.03 -28.59 1.34
CA MET A 32 -8.79 -27.36 1.55
C MET A 32 -8.68 -26.87 3.00
N ALA A 33 -8.65 -27.78 3.98
CA ALA A 33 -8.49 -27.43 5.39
C ALA A 33 -7.14 -26.73 5.69
N ILE A 34 -6.12 -26.97 4.86
CA ILE A 34 -4.80 -26.31 4.98
C ILE A 34 -4.73 -25.04 4.12
N VAL A 35 -5.20 -25.11 2.88
CA VAL A 35 -5.06 -24.02 1.90
C VAL A 35 -5.92 -22.81 2.28
N ILE A 36 -7.14 -23.02 2.76
CA ILE A 36 -8.05 -21.91 3.09
C ILE A 36 -7.49 -21.00 4.19
N PRO A 37 -7.02 -21.48 5.36
CA PRO A 37 -6.43 -20.62 6.37
C PRO A 37 -5.23 -19.83 5.86
N VAL A 38 -4.33 -20.46 5.11
CA VAL A 38 -3.15 -19.80 4.55
C VAL A 38 -3.54 -18.70 3.57
N ALA A 39 -4.53 -18.95 2.70
CA ALA A 39 -5.04 -17.97 1.76
C ALA A 39 -5.69 -16.77 2.49
N VAL A 40 -6.45 -17.03 3.55
CA VAL A 40 -7.09 -15.97 4.36
C VAL A 40 -6.04 -15.12 5.07
N ASP A 41 -5.00 -15.70 5.62
CA ASP A 41 -3.92 -14.96 6.26
C ASP A 41 -3.13 -14.11 5.25
N GLY A 42 -2.87 -14.65 4.06
CA GLY A 42 -2.28 -13.89 2.97
C GLY A 42 -3.13 -12.67 2.57
N LEU A 43 -4.45 -12.83 2.49
CA LEU A 43 -5.37 -11.73 2.19
C LEU A 43 -5.39 -10.67 3.30
N ARG A 44 -5.34 -11.06 4.56
CA ARG A 44 -5.25 -10.13 5.71
C ARG A 44 -3.99 -9.28 5.66
N ILE A 45 -2.85 -9.90 5.34
CA ILE A 45 -1.56 -9.20 5.21
C ILE A 45 -1.62 -8.21 4.03
N ALA A 46 -2.13 -8.64 2.88
CA ALA A 46 -2.27 -7.79 1.71
C ALA A 46 -3.20 -6.59 1.97
N SER A 47 -4.33 -6.80 2.63
CA SER A 47 -5.26 -5.72 3.01
C SER A 47 -4.63 -4.73 3.98
N ALA A 48 -3.84 -5.22 4.95
CA ALA A 48 -3.13 -4.34 5.90
C ALA A 48 -2.07 -3.49 5.20
N ALA A 49 -1.33 -4.07 4.25
CA ALA A 49 -0.34 -3.33 3.45
C ALA A 49 -1.00 -2.27 2.56
N GLY A 50 -2.16 -2.58 1.95
CA GLY A 50 -2.93 -1.63 1.15
C GLY A 50 -3.43 -0.44 1.97
N GLU A 51 -3.98 -0.69 3.16
CA GLU A 51 -4.42 0.36 4.09
C GLU A 51 -3.25 1.27 4.48
N LEU A 52 -2.12 0.70 4.86
CA LEU A 52 -0.92 1.46 5.21
C LEU A 52 -0.42 2.31 4.03
N ALA A 53 -0.41 1.76 2.81
CA ALA A 53 0.01 2.50 1.62
C ALA A 53 -0.89 3.71 1.34
N THR A 54 -2.21 3.55 1.46
CA THR A 54 -3.18 4.65 1.30
C THR A 54 -2.95 5.73 2.34
N ARG A 55 -2.82 5.37 3.63
CA ARG A 55 -2.56 6.33 4.71
C ARG A 55 -1.24 7.07 4.53
N LYS A 56 -0.21 6.37 4.08
CA LYS A 56 1.08 6.99 3.81
C LYS A 56 1.01 8.00 2.65
N ALA A 57 0.23 7.71 1.62
CA ALA A 57 0.00 8.64 0.52
C ALA A 57 -0.80 9.88 0.96
N GLU A 58 -1.80 9.72 1.83
CA GLU A 58 -2.54 10.83 2.45
C GLU A 58 -1.62 11.69 3.32
N ALA A 59 -0.81 11.08 4.19
CA ALA A 59 0.15 11.77 5.02
C ALA A 59 1.19 12.56 4.20
N ALA A 60 1.63 12.02 3.06
CA ALA A 60 2.54 12.72 2.16
C ALA A 60 1.90 13.97 1.53
N ARG A 61 0.61 13.90 1.15
CA ARG A 61 -0.13 15.07 0.64
C ARG A 61 -0.33 16.14 1.72
N VAL A 62 -0.60 15.72 2.97
CA VAL A 62 -0.68 16.64 4.10
C VAL A 62 0.66 17.35 4.28
N ALA A 63 1.76 16.58 4.30
CA ALA A 63 3.10 17.13 4.44
C ALA A 63 3.45 18.11 3.32
N GLU A 64 3.12 17.79 2.08
CA GLU A 64 3.35 18.64 0.91
C GLU A 64 2.55 19.93 0.99
N ARG A 65 1.27 19.87 1.36
CA ARG A 65 0.41 21.05 1.51
C ARG A 65 0.95 22.00 2.58
N GLU A 66 1.24 21.49 3.77
CA GLU A 66 1.78 22.29 4.88
C GLU A 66 3.13 22.90 4.51
N LEU A 67 3.99 22.13 3.88
CA LEU A 67 5.32 22.59 3.46
C LEU A 67 5.21 23.71 2.42
N ASN A 68 4.33 23.59 1.45
CA ASN A 68 4.08 24.61 0.43
C ASN A 68 3.45 25.87 1.03
N GLU A 69 2.46 25.73 1.93
CA GLU A 69 1.84 26.87 2.60
C GLU A 69 2.84 27.65 3.43
N ILE A 70 3.68 26.95 4.19
CA ILE A 70 4.73 27.58 5.00
C ILE A 70 5.81 28.20 4.13
N ALA A 71 6.25 27.52 3.07
CA ALA A 71 7.28 28.06 2.15
C ALA A 71 6.84 29.35 1.47
N VAL A 72 5.54 29.52 1.18
CA VAL A 72 4.99 30.73 0.56
C VAL A 72 4.68 31.84 1.57
N THR A 73 4.23 31.47 2.77
CA THR A 73 3.71 32.44 3.77
C THR A 73 4.79 32.96 4.71
N SER A 74 5.89 32.25 4.88
CA SER A 74 6.93 32.57 5.87
C SER A 74 7.94 33.59 5.37
N VAL A 75 7.57 34.84 5.40
CA VAL A 75 8.48 35.97 5.17
C VAL A 75 9.31 36.23 6.44
N GLY A 76 10.62 35.96 6.39
CA GLY A 76 11.53 36.36 7.48
C GLY A 76 11.97 35.25 8.46
N GLY A 77 11.71 33.99 8.17
CA GLY A 77 12.18 32.87 8.96
C GLY A 77 11.03 32.03 9.55
N VAL A 78 11.19 30.73 9.49
CA VAL A 78 10.19 29.77 9.98
C VAL A 78 10.59 29.31 11.36
N THR A 79 9.71 29.53 12.34
CA THR A 79 9.79 28.90 13.67
C THR A 79 9.15 27.52 13.64
N ALA A 80 9.58 26.64 14.58
CA ALA A 80 8.96 25.34 14.74
C ALA A 80 7.44 25.48 14.96
N GLN A 81 6.66 24.74 14.19
CA GLN A 81 5.21 24.72 14.27
C GLN A 81 4.73 23.27 14.35
N ALA A 82 3.56 23.06 14.91
CA ALA A 82 2.92 21.75 14.98
C ALA A 82 1.40 21.92 14.92
N GLY A 83 0.74 20.92 14.37
CA GLY A 83 -0.70 20.92 14.28
C GLY A 83 -1.28 19.53 14.04
N THR A 84 -2.61 19.48 13.96
CA THR A 84 -3.34 18.28 13.62
C THR A 84 -4.30 18.61 12.49
N ILE A 85 -4.31 17.77 11.46
CA ILE A 85 -5.22 17.88 10.33
C ILE A 85 -6.05 16.62 10.26
N GLN A 86 -7.35 16.79 10.07
CA GLN A 86 -8.26 15.68 9.86
C GLN A 86 -8.53 15.54 8.35
N GLU A 87 -8.15 14.38 7.81
CA GLU A 87 -8.38 14.05 6.40
C GLU A 87 -8.89 12.61 6.28
N GLY A 88 -9.95 12.41 5.48
CA GLY A 88 -10.57 11.09 5.34
C GLY A 88 -11.12 10.47 6.63
N GLY A 89 -11.46 11.30 7.63
CA GLY A 89 -11.92 10.84 8.95
C GLY A 89 -10.80 10.34 9.87
N HIS A 90 -9.55 10.68 9.57
CA HIS A 90 -8.36 10.29 10.35
C HIS A 90 -7.53 11.50 10.70
N ASP A 91 -6.90 11.46 11.87
CA ASP A 91 -6.06 12.52 12.39
C ASP A 91 -4.61 12.30 11.95
N TYR A 92 -4.02 13.36 11.38
CA TYR A 92 -2.63 13.45 10.99
C TYR A 92 -1.97 14.53 11.84
N HIS A 93 -1.02 14.13 12.68
CA HIS A 93 -0.24 15.08 13.48
C HIS A 93 1.01 15.47 12.72
N TRP A 94 1.20 16.76 12.50
CA TRP A 94 2.39 17.25 11.79
C TRP A 94 3.23 18.15 12.69
N THR A 95 4.52 18.10 12.48
CA THR A 95 5.52 18.99 13.12
C THR A 95 6.46 19.52 12.07
N LEU A 96 6.68 20.82 12.09
CA LEU A 96 7.65 21.51 11.25
C LEU A 96 8.93 21.77 12.03
N ARG A 97 10.06 21.45 11.44
CA ARG A 97 11.39 21.84 11.90
C ARG A 97 12.07 22.66 10.81
N SER A 98 12.87 23.61 11.24
CA SER A 98 13.61 24.51 10.39
C SER A 98 15.07 24.51 10.83
N GLU A 99 15.99 24.27 9.89
CA GLU A 99 17.42 24.24 10.13
C GLU A 99 18.12 25.12 9.07
N LEU A 100 19.12 25.92 9.53
CA LEU A 100 19.93 26.69 8.60
C LEU A 100 20.82 25.74 7.77
N TRP A 101 20.80 25.91 6.44
CA TRP A 101 21.67 25.14 5.58
C TRP A 101 23.07 25.76 5.58
N PRO A 102 24.15 24.97 5.76
CA PRO A 102 25.51 25.52 5.94
C PRO A 102 26.07 26.25 4.71
N GLN A 103 25.52 26.01 3.54
CA GLN A 103 25.93 26.57 2.27
C GLN A 103 24.81 27.46 1.75
N ASP A 104 25.12 28.72 1.50
CA ASP A 104 24.20 29.77 1.03
C ASP A 104 23.12 30.18 2.08
N SER A 105 22.45 31.30 1.77
CA SER A 105 21.34 31.81 2.60
C SER A 105 20.09 30.97 2.40
N MET A 106 20.19 29.65 2.67
CA MET A 106 19.11 28.69 2.55
C MET A 106 18.70 28.12 3.91
N GLN A 107 17.47 27.71 4.00
CA GLN A 107 16.88 27.04 5.17
C GLN A 107 16.26 25.72 4.75
N LEU A 108 16.61 24.67 5.46
CA LEU A 108 15.99 23.34 5.30
C LEU A 108 14.73 23.29 6.16
N LEU A 109 13.58 23.19 5.50
CA LEU A 109 12.30 22.95 6.15
C LEU A 109 12.00 21.46 6.10
N THR A 110 11.66 20.87 7.25
CA THR A 110 11.29 19.47 7.38
C THR A 110 9.95 19.36 8.08
N VAL A 111 8.99 18.73 7.42
CA VAL A 111 7.68 18.37 7.99
C VAL A 111 7.67 16.88 8.26
N ASP A 112 7.44 16.53 9.53
CA ASP A 112 7.19 15.16 9.98
C ASP A 112 5.67 15.01 10.22
N VAL A 113 5.02 14.12 9.49
CA VAL A 113 3.60 13.77 9.69
C VAL A 113 3.51 12.38 10.29
N THR A 114 2.80 12.25 11.39
CA THR A 114 2.55 10.97 12.05
C THR A 114 1.07 10.61 12.01
N PHE A 115 0.77 9.35 11.77
CA PHE A 115 -0.58 8.81 11.71
C PHE A 115 -0.62 7.40 12.31
N VAL A 116 -1.80 6.94 12.70
CA VAL A 116 -2.00 5.64 13.34
C VAL A 116 -2.74 4.69 12.39
N VAL A 117 -2.21 3.47 12.24
CA VAL A 117 -2.89 2.35 11.56
C VAL A 117 -2.82 1.14 12.48
N ARG A 118 -3.97 0.59 12.86
CA ARG A 118 -4.07 -0.61 13.72
C ARG A 118 -3.19 -0.52 14.97
N ASP A 119 -3.33 0.56 15.73
CA ASP A 119 -2.60 0.86 16.97
C ASP A 119 -1.07 1.01 16.82
N ARG A 120 -0.60 1.18 15.59
CA ARG A 120 0.81 1.49 15.30
C ARG A 120 0.93 2.86 14.69
N THR A 121 1.88 3.65 15.20
CA THR A 121 2.21 4.98 14.68
C THR A 121 3.26 4.86 13.57
N TYR A 122 2.99 5.54 12.45
CA TYR A 122 3.88 5.58 11.29
C TYR A 122 4.26 7.03 10.98
N PRO A 123 5.55 7.31 10.79
CA PRO A 123 5.99 8.63 10.36
C PRO A 123 6.11 8.72 8.84
N THR A 124 5.82 9.89 8.30
CA THR A 124 6.15 10.31 6.94
C THR A 124 6.88 11.63 7.02
N ARG A 125 8.06 11.74 6.39
CA ARG A 125 8.90 12.94 6.40
C ARG A 125 9.03 13.50 5.00
N LEU A 126 8.89 14.82 4.90
CA LEU A 126 9.14 15.59 3.69
C LEU A 126 10.02 16.79 4.02
N SER A 127 11.00 17.08 3.18
CA SER A 127 11.90 18.22 3.38
C SER A 127 12.07 19.02 2.09
N THR A 128 12.21 20.33 2.22
CA THR A 128 12.51 21.23 1.10
C THR A 128 13.52 22.30 1.53
N LEU A 129 14.27 22.82 0.56
CA LEU A 129 15.15 23.97 0.76
C LEU A 129 14.45 25.24 0.28
N VAL A 130 14.43 26.26 1.14
CA VAL A 130 13.91 27.59 0.79
C VAL A 130 15.03 28.60 0.89
N ASN A 131 15.04 29.56 -0.06
CA ASN A 131 16.03 30.64 -0.08
C ASN A 131 15.50 31.80 0.77
N LEU A 132 16.26 32.22 1.76
CA LEU A 132 15.91 33.35 2.63
C LEU A 132 15.97 34.71 1.91
N VAL A 133 16.72 34.83 0.80
CA VAL A 133 16.94 36.09 0.08
C VAL A 133 15.71 36.52 -0.74
N ASN A 134 14.95 35.57 -1.26
CA ASN A 134 13.77 35.90 -2.09
C ASN A 134 12.57 36.41 -1.27
N LEU A 135 12.62 36.34 0.03
CA LEU A 135 11.55 36.79 0.93
C LEU A 135 11.63 38.26 1.33
N GLN A 136 12.71 38.96 0.95
CA GLN A 136 12.91 40.38 1.29
C GLN A 136 12.62 41.38 0.13
N MET A 137 12.20 40.90 -1.04
CA MET A 137 11.99 41.76 -2.22
C MET A 137 10.53 41.87 -2.69
N GLN A 138 9.56 41.69 -1.82
CA GLN A 138 8.17 42.07 -2.15
C GLN A 138 7.57 42.99 -1.11
#